data_83cdfea8acf01c9cf1a28bc787de0cf6
#
_entry.id   83cdfea8acf01c9cf1a28bc787de0cf6
#
_cell.length_a   1.000
_cell.length_b   1.000
_cell.length_c   1.000
_cell.angle_alpha   90.00
_cell.angle_beta   90.00
_cell.angle_gamma   90.00
#
_symmetry.space_group_name_H-M   'P 1'
#
loop_
_entity.id
_entity.type
_entity.pdbx_description
1 polymer ?
#
loop_
_entity_poly.entity_id
_entity_poly.type
_entity_poly.pdbx_seq_one_letter_code
_entity_poly.pdbx_strand_id
1 'polypeptide(L)'
;MLALHRNRLPQADGTPLLTDSGLETTLIFLDGLDLPCFASYPLLDTVEGRRTLRAYFERHLAIAADHNSGFLLESPTWRASRDWGAELGHGPADLERLNKAAIALLAEIRRDAGAVAPIVISGNIGPRGDGYQPDTAMSIEEAQAFHAEQIGWLADTPADMISAFTLSTVAEGVGVIRAARATGMP
;
A
#
# COMPACT_ATOMS: atom_id res chain seq x y z
N MET A 1 6.23 4.89 -16.12
CA MET A 1 5.90 3.46 -16.30
C MET A 1 4.38 3.35 -16.26
N LEU A 2 3.75 2.45 -17.00
CA LEU A 2 2.29 2.30 -16.99
C LEU A 2 1.89 1.16 -16.03
N ALA A 3 0.68 1.23 -15.47
CA ALA A 3 0.04 0.12 -14.78
C ALA A 3 -0.15 -1.05 -15.76
N LEU A 4 0.07 -2.28 -15.31
CA LEU A 4 -0.01 -3.46 -16.16
C LEU A 4 -1.37 -4.16 -16.07
N HIS A 5 -2.01 -4.11 -14.90
CA HIS A 5 -3.19 -4.91 -14.60
C HIS A 5 -4.42 -4.08 -14.20
N ARG A 6 -4.33 -2.74 -14.20
CA ARG A 6 -5.43 -1.86 -13.75
C ARG A 6 -6.77 -2.14 -14.45
N ASN A 7 -6.73 -2.45 -15.74
CA ASN A 7 -7.93 -2.71 -16.53
C ASN A 7 -8.43 -4.17 -16.43
N ARG A 8 -7.60 -5.07 -15.94
CA ARG A 8 -7.93 -6.49 -15.78
C ARG A 8 -7.01 -7.12 -14.75
N LEU A 9 -7.50 -7.22 -13.54
CA LEU A 9 -6.80 -7.82 -12.42
C LEU A 9 -6.77 -9.34 -12.56
N PRO A 10 -5.60 -10.01 -12.53
CA PRO A 10 -5.50 -11.46 -12.67
C PRO A 10 -6.33 -12.23 -11.65
N GLN A 11 -6.40 -11.76 -10.41
CA GLN A 11 -7.19 -12.37 -9.35
C GLN A 11 -8.71 -12.32 -9.61
N ALA A 12 -9.20 -11.37 -10.41
CA ALA A 12 -10.60 -11.32 -10.81
C ALA A 12 -10.97 -12.47 -11.79
N ASP A 13 -10.00 -13.03 -12.48
CA ASP A 13 -10.16 -14.21 -13.36
C ASP A 13 -9.92 -15.53 -12.60
N GLY A 14 -9.77 -15.47 -11.25
CA GLY A 14 -9.52 -16.65 -10.43
C GLY A 14 -8.06 -17.08 -10.31
N THR A 15 -7.11 -16.30 -10.83
CA THR A 15 -5.68 -16.58 -10.65
C THR A 15 -5.27 -16.33 -9.19
N PRO A 16 -4.76 -17.35 -8.47
CA PRO A 16 -4.30 -17.15 -7.11
C PRO A 16 -3.00 -16.35 -7.11
N LEU A 17 -2.92 -15.38 -6.20
CA LEU A 17 -1.71 -14.58 -5.94
C LEU A 17 -1.32 -14.75 -4.47
N LEU A 18 -0.03 -14.91 -4.21
CA LEU A 18 0.50 -14.77 -2.86
C LEU A 18 0.60 -13.29 -2.49
N THR A 19 0.55 -12.99 -1.21
CA THR A 19 0.78 -11.67 -0.64
C THR A 19 1.88 -11.74 0.40
N ASP A 20 2.37 -10.61 0.85
CA ASP A 20 3.23 -10.53 2.01
C ASP A 20 2.46 -10.78 3.32
N SER A 21 3.17 -10.88 4.44
CA SER A 21 2.63 -11.38 5.71
C SER A 21 2.52 -10.35 6.83
N GLY A 22 2.68 -9.07 6.55
CA GLY A 22 2.65 -8.01 7.55
C GLY A 22 4.01 -7.34 7.70
N LEU A 23 4.19 -6.30 6.90
CA LEU A 23 5.45 -5.56 6.76
C LEU A 23 5.92 -4.96 8.10
N GLU A 24 5.09 -4.10 8.70
CA GLU A 24 5.47 -3.38 9.91
C GLU A 24 5.72 -4.34 11.08
N THR A 25 4.88 -5.36 11.22
CA THR A 25 5.05 -6.40 12.24
C THR A 25 6.38 -7.12 12.10
N THR A 26 6.75 -7.49 10.88
CA THR A 26 8.04 -8.14 10.60
C THR A 26 9.21 -7.21 10.93
N LEU A 27 9.17 -5.98 10.44
CA LEU A 27 10.27 -5.03 10.63
C LEU A 27 10.47 -4.67 12.11
N ILE A 28 9.39 -4.52 12.88
CA ILE A 28 9.46 -4.18 14.31
C ILE A 28 9.89 -5.38 15.15
N PHE A 29 9.16 -6.50 15.06
CA PHE A 29 9.30 -7.59 16.02
C PHE A 29 10.33 -8.64 15.63
N LEU A 30 10.66 -8.79 14.36
CA LEU A 30 11.68 -9.75 13.90
C LEU A 30 12.99 -9.05 13.51
N ASP A 31 12.92 -7.92 12.82
CA ASP A 31 14.11 -7.21 12.37
C ASP A 31 14.57 -6.13 13.36
N GLY A 32 13.77 -5.83 14.42
CA GLY A 32 14.12 -4.95 15.53
C GLY A 32 14.15 -3.45 15.18
N LEU A 33 13.45 -3.04 14.11
CA LEU A 33 13.37 -1.63 13.74
C LEU A 33 12.36 -0.88 14.63
N ASP A 34 12.68 0.37 14.93
CA ASP A 34 11.70 1.31 15.50
C ASP A 34 10.91 2.00 14.37
N LEU A 35 9.60 1.78 14.34
CA LEU A 35 8.69 2.41 13.39
C LEU A 35 7.64 3.23 14.15
N PRO A 36 7.84 4.52 14.37
CA PRO A 36 6.87 5.38 15.01
C PRO A 36 5.50 5.30 14.34
N CYS A 37 4.44 5.24 15.13
CA CYS A 37 3.05 5.08 14.67
C CYS A 37 2.82 3.81 13.82
N PHE A 38 3.68 2.80 13.89
CA PHE A 38 3.62 1.65 12.98
C PHE A 38 3.67 2.07 11.50
N ALA A 39 4.46 3.09 11.17
CA ALA A 39 4.54 3.63 9.80
C ALA A 39 5.84 3.19 9.12
N SER A 40 5.73 2.42 8.06
CA SER A 40 6.88 1.98 7.27
C SER A 40 7.27 2.95 6.13
N TYR A 41 6.35 3.81 5.70
CA TYR A 41 6.60 4.73 4.59
C TYR A 41 7.78 5.71 4.80
N PRO A 42 8.13 6.17 6.03
CA PRO A 42 9.30 7.04 6.23
C PRO A 42 10.62 6.39 5.86
N LEU A 43 10.69 5.06 5.84
CA LEU A 43 11.88 4.32 5.37
C LEU A 43 12.24 4.67 3.91
N LEU A 44 11.28 5.13 3.12
CA LEU A 44 11.52 5.53 1.73
C LEU A 44 12.42 6.77 1.59
N ASP A 45 12.62 7.55 2.64
CA ASP A 45 13.47 8.75 2.60
C ASP A 45 14.97 8.44 2.66
N THR A 46 15.35 7.22 3.05
CA THR A 46 16.75 6.83 3.16
C THR A 46 17.11 5.68 2.23
N VAL A 47 18.35 5.63 1.82
CA VAL A 47 18.88 4.52 1.00
C VAL A 47 18.79 3.19 1.76
N GLU A 48 19.10 3.21 3.06
CA GLU A 48 19.04 2.01 3.91
C GLU A 48 17.60 1.54 4.12
N GLY A 49 16.66 2.46 4.39
CA GLY A 49 15.25 2.10 4.52
C GLY A 49 14.67 1.50 3.25
N ARG A 50 15.01 2.05 2.07
CA ARG A 50 14.60 1.45 0.79
C ARG A 50 15.19 0.06 0.59
N ARG A 51 16.44 -0.18 1.01
CA ARG A 51 17.09 -1.51 0.98
C ARG A 51 16.34 -2.48 1.89
N THR A 52 15.98 -2.05 3.09
CA THR A 52 15.19 -2.85 4.04
C THR A 52 13.83 -3.25 3.47
N LEU A 53 13.09 -2.29 2.91
CA LEU A 53 11.80 -2.57 2.26
C LEU A 53 11.96 -3.54 1.08
N ARG A 54 12.96 -3.33 0.23
CA ARG A 54 13.26 -4.23 -0.90
C ARG A 54 13.55 -5.65 -0.41
N ALA A 55 14.43 -5.81 0.57
CA ALA A 55 14.78 -7.12 1.13
C ALA A 55 13.58 -7.85 1.73
N TYR A 56 12.64 -7.11 2.35
CA TYR A 56 11.39 -7.67 2.83
C TYR A 56 10.57 -8.29 1.69
N PHE A 57 10.32 -7.55 0.61
CA PHE A 57 9.53 -8.05 -0.52
C PHE A 57 10.24 -9.18 -1.27
N GLU A 58 11.55 -9.11 -1.44
CA GLU A 58 12.34 -10.14 -2.12
C GLU A 58 12.26 -11.50 -1.40
N ARG A 59 12.20 -11.52 -0.06
CA ARG A 59 11.96 -12.76 0.71
C ARG A 59 10.63 -13.43 0.34
N HIS A 60 9.56 -12.65 0.17
CA HIS A 60 8.24 -13.17 -0.18
C HIS A 60 8.14 -13.55 -1.65
N LEU A 61 8.77 -12.80 -2.55
CA LEU A 61 8.85 -13.13 -3.97
C LEU A 61 9.62 -14.43 -4.22
N ALA A 62 10.63 -14.72 -3.43
CA ALA A 62 11.34 -16.02 -3.50
C ALA A 62 10.38 -17.19 -3.23
N ILE A 63 9.49 -17.06 -2.23
CA ILE A 63 8.46 -18.06 -1.94
C ILE A 63 7.50 -18.21 -3.13
N ALA A 64 7.08 -17.09 -3.74
CA ALA A 64 6.21 -17.14 -4.91
C ALA A 64 6.87 -17.84 -6.10
N ALA A 65 8.16 -17.59 -6.32
CA ALA A 65 8.96 -18.25 -7.35
C ALA A 65 9.05 -19.76 -7.12
N ASP A 66 9.35 -20.19 -5.90
CA ASP A 66 9.46 -21.61 -5.52
C ASP A 66 8.15 -22.38 -5.74
N HIS A 67 7.01 -21.67 -5.64
CA HIS A 67 5.68 -22.25 -5.82
C HIS A 67 5.03 -21.95 -7.18
N ASN A 68 5.75 -21.34 -8.11
CA ASN A 68 5.24 -20.92 -9.42
C ASN A 68 3.94 -20.11 -9.30
N SER A 69 3.85 -19.24 -8.31
CA SER A 69 2.69 -18.37 -8.06
C SER A 69 2.96 -16.94 -8.49
N GLY A 70 1.90 -16.22 -8.85
CA GLY A 70 1.96 -14.77 -8.94
C GLY A 70 1.99 -14.13 -7.55
N PHE A 71 2.18 -12.80 -7.52
CA PHE A 71 2.32 -12.06 -6.28
C PHE A 71 1.57 -10.72 -6.31
N LEU A 72 0.98 -10.34 -5.20
CA LEU A 72 0.40 -9.03 -4.97
C LEU A 72 1.34 -8.22 -4.05
N LEU A 73 2.01 -7.22 -4.60
CA LEU A 73 2.87 -6.31 -3.86
C LEU A 73 2.03 -5.18 -3.25
N GLU A 74 1.92 -5.17 -1.93
CA GLU A 74 1.26 -4.10 -1.19
C GLU A 74 2.25 -2.99 -0.84
N SER A 75 1.91 -1.74 -1.17
CA SER A 75 2.83 -0.62 -0.90
C SER A 75 2.95 -0.34 0.61
N PRO A 76 4.13 0.12 1.10
CA PRO A 76 4.36 0.46 2.49
C PRO A 76 3.69 1.79 2.88
N THR A 77 2.41 1.99 2.51
CA THR A 77 1.71 3.27 2.62
C THR A 77 0.48 3.24 3.52
N TRP A 78 0.32 2.18 4.30
CA TRP A 78 -0.82 1.97 5.19
C TRP A 78 -1.08 3.18 6.12
N ARG A 79 -0.02 3.81 6.66
CA ARG A 79 -0.08 5.01 7.52
C ARG A 79 0.30 6.31 6.77
N ALA A 80 0.41 6.30 5.45
CA ALA A 80 0.85 7.46 4.67
C ALA A 80 -0.29 8.41 4.29
N SER A 81 -1.25 8.60 5.19
CA SER A 81 -2.38 9.52 5.07
C SER A 81 -2.15 10.81 5.86
N ARG A 82 -3.00 11.82 5.64
CA ARG A 82 -2.85 13.17 6.20
C ARG A 82 -2.70 13.20 7.72
N ASP A 83 -3.61 12.53 8.44
CA ASP A 83 -3.65 12.61 9.90
C ASP A 83 -2.42 11.90 10.50
N TRP A 84 -2.08 10.70 10.01
CA TRP A 84 -0.87 9.97 10.44
C TRP A 84 0.42 10.67 10.01
N GLY A 85 0.44 11.32 8.85
CA GLY A 85 1.56 12.13 8.41
C GLY A 85 1.81 13.30 9.34
N ALA A 86 0.76 13.98 9.77
CA ALA A 86 0.86 15.10 10.71
C ALA A 86 1.50 14.68 12.05
N GLU A 87 1.15 13.49 12.60
CA GLU A 87 1.76 12.92 13.80
C GLU A 87 3.28 12.67 13.62
N LEU A 88 3.71 12.41 12.38
CA LEU A 88 5.10 12.15 12.03
C LEU A 88 5.84 13.39 11.49
N GLY A 89 5.18 14.54 11.46
CA GLY A 89 5.76 15.81 11.00
C GLY A 89 5.84 15.93 9.47
N HIS A 90 5.08 15.12 8.73
CA HIS A 90 5.02 15.16 7.25
C HIS A 90 3.82 15.95 6.75
N GLY A 91 4.07 16.93 5.91
CA GLY A 91 3.02 17.69 5.22
C GLY A 91 2.50 16.99 3.96
N PRO A 92 1.45 17.55 3.31
CA PRO A 92 0.87 16.95 2.10
C PRO A 92 1.87 16.70 0.98
N ALA A 93 2.84 17.59 0.76
CA ALA A 93 3.86 17.43 -0.27
C ALA A 93 4.81 16.25 0.02
N ASP A 94 5.16 16.02 1.30
CA ASP A 94 5.96 14.87 1.69
C ASP A 94 5.17 13.57 1.51
N LEU A 95 3.91 13.57 1.92
CA LEU A 95 3.04 12.42 1.78
C LEU A 95 2.80 12.05 0.31
N GLU A 96 2.54 13.04 -0.57
CA GLU A 96 2.45 12.80 -2.01
C GLU A 96 3.72 12.16 -2.55
N ARG A 97 4.87 12.75 -2.25
CA ARG A 97 6.19 12.28 -2.68
C ARG A 97 6.44 10.84 -2.20
N LEU A 98 6.14 10.53 -0.93
CA LEU A 98 6.40 9.23 -0.32
C LEU A 98 5.43 8.15 -0.82
N ASN A 99 4.15 8.46 -1.00
CA ASN A 99 3.20 7.54 -1.64
C ASN A 99 3.65 7.18 -3.07
N LYS A 100 4.06 8.18 -3.86
CA LYS A 100 4.58 7.95 -5.22
C LYS A 100 5.92 7.18 -5.21
N ALA A 101 6.82 7.47 -4.27
CA ALA A 101 8.08 6.75 -4.11
C ALA A 101 7.89 5.28 -3.73
N ALA A 102 6.86 4.97 -2.91
CA ALA A 102 6.51 3.61 -2.57
C ALA A 102 6.17 2.78 -3.81
N ILE A 103 5.28 3.29 -4.65
CA ILE A 103 4.91 2.59 -5.89
C ILE A 103 6.08 2.52 -6.88
N ALA A 104 6.94 3.53 -6.94
CA ALA A 104 8.14 3.49 -7.76
C ALA A 104 9.08 2.35 -7.33
N LEU A 105 9.31 2.18 -6.02
CA LEU A 105 10.08 1.06 -5.47
C LEU A 105 9.47 -0.30 -5.85
N LEU A 106 8.15 -0.46 -5.70
CA LEU A 106 7.47 -1.71 -6.07
C LEU A 106 7.55 -1.99 -7.58
N ALA A 107 7.49 -0.95 -8.41
CA ALA A 107 7.66 -1.09 -9.85
C ALA A 107 9.09 -1.52 -10.25
N GLU A 108 10.10 -1.10 -9.52
CA GLU A 108 11.47 -1.61 -9.66
C GLU A 108 11.56 -3.08 -9.24
N ILE A 109 11.01 -3.43 -8.07
CA ILE A 109 10.98 -4.80 -7.57
C ILE A 109 10.27 -5.72 -8.57
N ARG A 110 9.11 -5.32 -9.09
CA ARG A 110 8.36 -6.08 -10.11
C ARG A 110 9.20 -6.33 -11.37
N ARG A 111 9.92 -5.32 -11.85
CA ARG A 111 10.79 -5.46 -13.03
C ARG A 111 11.93 -6.46 -12.78
N ASP A 112 12.46 -6.47 -11.55
CA ASP A 112 13.63 -7.26 -11.17
C ASP A 112 13.24 -8.69 -10.71
N ALA A 113 11.96 -8.99 -10.53
CA ALA A 113 11.44 -10.22 -9.92
C ALA A 113 11.56 -11.52 -10.77
N GLY A 114 12.13 -11.44 -11.97
CA GLY A 114 12.46 -12.61 -12.78
C GLY A 114 11.24 -13.41 -13.23
N ALA A 115 11.11 -14.66 -12.76
CA ALA A 115 10.10 -15.61 -13.21
C ALA A 115 8.74 -15.48 -12.50
N VAL A 116 8.64 -14.66 -11.46
CA VAL A 116 7.35 -14.48 -10.75
C VAL A 116 6.38 -13.69 -11.61
N ALA A 117 5.27 -14.32 -11.97
CA ALA A 117 4.23 -13.68 -12.78
C ALA A 117 2.86 -14.36 -12.57
N PRO A 118 1.75 -13.59 -12.57
CA PRO A 118 1.73 -12.13 -12.66
C PRO A 118 2.10 -11.44 -11.35
N ILE A 119 2.62 -10.21 -11.41
CA ILE A 119 2.80 -9.36 -10.23
C ILE A 119 1.90 -8.14 -10.35
N VAL A 120 0.99 -8.00 -9.39
CA VAL A 120 0.08 -6.85 -9.24
C VAL A 120 0.65 -5.91 -8.20
N ILE A 121 0.64 -4.60 -8.47
CA ILE A 121 1.04 -3.57 -7.50
C ILE A 121 -0.21 -2.91 -6.95
N SER A 122 -0.36 -2.97 -5.64
CA SER A 122 -1.46 -2.35 -4.90
C SER A 122 -0.99 -1.14 -4.12
N GLY A 123 -1.73 -0.06 -4.24
CA GLY A 123 -1.65 1.07 -3.32
C GLY A 123 -2.38 0.74 -2.02
N ASN A 124 -1.63 0.42 -0.98
CA ASN A 124 -2.19 0.05 0.32
C ASN A 124 -2.55 1.28 1.13
N ILE A 125 -3.77 1.35 1.63
CA ILE A 125 -4.25 2.38 2.53
C ILE A 125 -4.79 1.78 3.83
N GLY A 126 -4.66 2.54 4.91
CA GLY A 126 -5.22 2.19 6.22
C GLY A 126 -6.42 3.04 6.59
N PRO A 127 -7.01 2.81 7.76
CA PRO A 127 -8.10 3.64 8.28
C PRO A 127 -7.58 5.04 8.64
N ARG A 128 -8.48 6.00 8.67
CA ARG A 128 -8.18 7.36 9.15
C ARG A 128 -7.69 7.36 10.59
N GLY A 129 -8.41 6.65 11.46
CA GLY A 129 -8.06 6.50 12.87
C GLY A 129 -7.23 5.25 13.14
N ASP A 130 -7.23 4.83 14.40
CA ASP A 130 -6.65 3.56 14.78
C ASP A 130 -7.62 2.42 14.45
N GLY A 131 -7.19 1.48 13.60
CA GLY A 131 -8.00 0.31 13.22
C GLY A 131 -8.36 -0.60 14.40
N TYR A 132 -7.67 -0.47 15.53
CA TYR A 132 -7.91 -1.24 16.75
C TYR A 132 -8.72 -0.47 17.80
N GLN A 133 -8.91 0.84 17.60
CA GLN A 133 -9.72 1.71 18.47
C GLN A 133 -10.67 2.55 17.58
N PRO A 134 -11.82 2.00 17.19
CA PRO A 134 -12.76 2.66 16.27
C PRO A 134 -13.58 3.74 16.96
N ASP A 135 -12.95 4.83 17.34
CA ASP A 135 -13.56 5.95 18.06
C ASP A 135 -14.00 7.11 17.17
N THR A 136 -13.71 7.05 15.88
CA THR A 136 -14.09 8.12 14.93
C THR A 136 -14.99 7.57 13.83
N ALA A 137 -16.30 7.55 14.08
CA ALA A 137 -17.27 7.22 13.03
C ALA A 137 -17.37 8.37 12.03
N MET A 138 -16.90 8.16 10.81
CA MET A 138 -17.12 9.07 9.67
C MET A 138 -18.42 8.72 8.94
N SER A 139 -19.07 9.71 8.36
CA SER A 139 -20.04 9.47 7.29
C SER A 139 -19.32 8.94 6.04
N ILE A 140 -20.08 8.38 5.11
CA ILE A 140 -19.53 7.89 3.83
C ILE A 140 -18.87 9.04 3.06
N GLU A 141 -19.47 10.22 3.09
CA GLU A 141 -19.01 11.42 2.40
C GLU A 141 -17.70 11.94 3.00
N GLU A 142 -17.59 11.97 4.32
CA GLU A 142 -16.36 12.35 5.03
C GLU A 142 -15.24 11.35 4.74
N ALA A 143 -15.52 10.05 4.78
CA ALA A 143 -14.55 9.01 4.47
C ALA A 143 -14.08 9.10 3.02
N GLN A 144 -15.00 9.31 2.06
CA GLN A 144 -14.65 9.53 0.66
C GLN A 144 -13.74 10.74 0.50
N ALA A 145 -14.05 11.87 1.11
CA ALA A 145 -13.26 13.08 1.02
C ALA A 145 -11.87 12.90 1.64
N PHE A 146 -11.78 12.20 2.77
CA PHE A 146 -10.50 11.93 3.44
C PHE A 146 -9.57 11.05 2.59
N HIS A 147 -10.08 9.91 2.12
CA HIS A 147 -9.27 8.95 1.38
C HIS A 147 -8.99 9.37 -0.07
N ALA A 148 -9.77 10.29 -0.63
CA ALA A 148 -9.57 10.77 -2.00
C ALA A 148 -8.18 11.39 -2.22
N GLU A 149 -7.59 12.00 -1.20
CA GLU A 149 -6.27 12.60 -1.31
C GLU A 149 -5.18 11.55 -1.54
N GLN A 150 -5.05 10.57 -0.64
CA GLN A 150 -4.04 9.51 -0.77
C GLN A 150 -4.29 8.65 -2.01
N ILE A 151 -5.55 8.27 -2.27
CA ILE A 151 -5.92 7.50 -3.45
C ILE A 151 -5.59 8.27 -4.74
N GLY A 152 -5.80 9.60 -4.76
CA GLY A 152 -5.42 10.45 -5.88
C GLY A 152 -3.92 10.37 -6.19
N TRP A 153 -3.06 10.49 -5.17
CA TRP A 153 -1.61 10.35 -5.35
C TRP A 153 -1.21 8.97 -5.89
N LEU A 154 -1.85 7.90 -5.38
CA LEU A 154 -1.59 6.53 -5.82
C LEU A 154 -2.10 6.27 -7.25
N ALA A 155 -3.24 6.86 -7.63
CA ALA A 155 -3.81 6.74 -8.97
C ALA A 155 -2.92 7.36 -10.06
N ASP A 156 -2.14 8.40 -9.73
CA ASP A 156 -1.16 9.05 -10.61
C ASP A 156 0.14 8.24 -10.78
N THR A 157 0.16 6.99 -10.34
CA THR A 157 1.32 6.10 -10.39
C THR A 157 1.03 4.85 -11.22
N PRO A 158 2.01 3.96 -11.46
CA PRO A 158 1.77 2.65 -12.06
C PRO A 158 1.18 1.59 -11.12
N ALA A 159 0.52 1.97 -10.03
CA ALA A 159 -0.28 1.06 -9.21
C ALA A 159 -1.41 0.45 -10.04
N ASP A 160 -1.67 -0.82 -9.83
CA ASP A 160 -2.71 -1.56 -10.57
C ASP A 160 -4.06 -1.49 -9.86
N MET A 161 -4.08 -1.39 -8.53
CA MET A 161 -5.28 -1.33 -7.71
C MET A 161 -5.04 -0.61 -6.37
N ILE A 162 -6.11 -0.39 -5.63
CA ILE A 162 -6.09 0.05 -4.23
C ILE A 162 -6.53 -1.11 -3.35
N SER A 163 -5.81 -1.35 -2.27
CA SER A 163 -6.23 -2.21 -1.15
C SER A 163 -6.42 -1.39 0.11
N ALA A 164 -7.43 -1.71 0.88
CA ALA A 164 -7.67 -1.06 2.18
C ALA A 164 -7.70 -2.11 3.28
N PHE A 165 -6.84 -1.95 4.28
CA PHE A 165 -6.71 -2.90 5.38
C PHE A 165 -7.18 -2.32 6.70
N THR A 166 -7.66 -3.18 7.58
CA THR A 166 -8.00 -2.86 8.98
C THR A 166 -9.07 -1.77 9.14
N LEU A 167 -9.94 -1.60 8.14
CA LEU A 167 -11.09 -0.71 8.26
C LEU A 167 -12.07 -1.25 9.31
N SER A 168 -12.48 -0.40 10.22
CA SER A 168 -13.36 -0.79 11.34
C SER A 168 -14.85 -0.47 11.10
N THR A 169 -15.18 0.34 10.08
CA THR A 169 -16.55 0.74 9.79
C THR A 169 -16.94 0.52 8.33
N VAL A 170 -18.19 0.16 8.09
CA VAL A 170 -18.73 0.01 6.74
C VAL A 170 -18.75 1.35 5.99
N ALA A 171 -19.04 2.45 6.70
CA ALA A 171 -19.07 3.78 6.09
C ALA A 171 -17.70 4.17 5.51
N GLU A 172 -16.62 3.88 6.22
CA GLU A 172 -15.26 4.13 5.73
C GLU A 172 -14.94 3.27 4.51
N GLY A 173 -15.26 1.98 4.55
CA GLY A 173 -15.08 1.10 3.39
C GLY A 173 -15.82 1.56 2.14
N VAL A 174 -17.07 2.00 2.29
CA VAL A 174 -17.83 2.57 1.17
C VAL A 174 -17.21 3.87 0.67
N GLY A 175 -16.74 4.75 1.57
CA GLY A 175 -16.03 5.98 1.22
C GLY A 175 -14.77 5.71 0.40
N VAL A 176 -13.95 4.75 0.81
CA VAL A 176 -12.76 4.30 0.06
C VAL A 176 -13.12 3.84 -1.35
N ILE A 177 -14.13 2.97 -1.48
CA ILE A 177 -14.57 2.47 -2.79
C ILE A 177 -15.04 3.61 -3.69
N ARG A 178 -15.78 4.60 -3.15
CA ARG A 178 -16.22 5.76 -3.91
C ARG A 178 -15.03 6.63 -4.37
N ALA A 179 -14.06 6.84 -3.50
CA ALA A 179 -12.84 7.59 -3.81
C ALA A 179 -12.01 6.89 -4.91
N ALA A 180 -11.80 5.57 -4.81
CA ALA A 180 -11.08 4.80 -5.81
C ALA A 180 -11.80 4.84 -7.18
N ARG A 181 -13.11 4.63 -7.20
CA ARG A 181 -13.91 4.71 -8.44
C ARG A 181 -13.84 6.08 -9.11
N ALA A 182 -13.80 7.17 -8.32
CA ALA A 182 -13.69 8.52 -8.87
C ALA A 182 -12.38 8.77 -9.63
N THR A 183 -11.32 8.01 -9.32
CA THR A 183 -10.01 8.05 -10.02
C THR A 183 -9.86 6.96 -11.08
N GLY A 184 -10.84 6.08 -11.26
CA GLY A 184 -10.78 4.94 -12.16
C GLY A 184 -9.91 3.79 -11.66
N MET A 185 -9.57 3.78 -10.35
CA MET A 185 -8.82 2.68 -9.73
C MET A 185 -9.77 1.54 -9.33
N PRO A 186 -9.41 0.27 -9.63
CA PRO A 186 -10.08 -0.89 -9.07
C PRO A 186 -9.72 -1.09 -7.62
#